data_0ee421aa3e18cac9669d3108682205f7
#
_entry.id   0ee421aa3e18cac9669d3108682205f7
#
_cell.length_a   1.000
_cell.length_b   1.000
_cell.length_c   1.000
_cell.angle_alpha   90.00
_cell.angle_beta   90.00
_cell.angle_gamma   90.00
#
_symmetry.space_group_name_H-M   'P 1'
#
loop_
_entity.id
_entity.type
_entity.pdbx_description
1 polymer ?
#
loop_
_entity_poly.entity_id
_entity_poly.type
_entity_poly.pdbx_seq_one_letter_code
_entity_poly.pdbx_strand_id
1 'polypeptide(L)'
;GEAWAADLRVESINPLPDEMRAAAERRGLATAAIVSFRSVVAAGETTSLANVRGVTAGYPLRGVVQVADRLAGVPENAVGIPARGEVWAEPSLMARLGSAVGEQLEIGRLRLKIARTLEFRPDEGWRLMQLAPTVLLNYDDVLASGLLAPGSIAQYVGLFAGDTAAVEAFRGELESLLRPQDDVEDFRDGRPEVGAAVAN
;
A
#
# COMPACT_ATOMS: atom_id res chain seq x y z
N GLY A 1 13.99 3.26 -5.74
CA GLY A 1 14.62 2.24 -5.18
C GLY A 1 13.92 1.30 -4.23
N GLU A 2 14.71 0.43 -3.67
CA GLU A 2 14.20 -0.63 -2.79
C GLU A 2 13.55 -0.08 -1.52
N ALA A 3 14.08 1.01 -0.99
CA ALA A 3 13.56 1.65 0.22
C ALA A 3 12.19 2.30 0.02
N TRP A 4 11.74 2.42 -1.22
CA TRP A 4 10.51 3.13 -1.57
C TRP A 4 9.48 2.24 -2.26
N ALA A 5 9.77 0.96 -2.40
CA ALA A 5 8.94 -0.05 -3.04
C ALA A 5 8.78 0.11 -4.56
N ALA A 6 9.41 1.11 -5.18
CA ALA A 6 9.25 1.38 -6.61
C ALA A 6 10.35 2.32 -7.11
N ASP A 7 10.40 2.54 -8.43
CA ASP A 7 11.23 3.57 -9.05
C ASP A 7 10.47 4.89 -9.18
N LEU A 8 9.18 4.82 -9.46
CA LEU A 8 8.27 5.97 -9.47
C LEU A 8 7.03 5.66 -8.64
N ARG A 9 6.50 6.70 -8.01
CA ARG A 9 5.28 6.63 -7.22
C ARG A 9 4.39 7.81 -7.55
N VAL A 10 3.13 7.54 -7.88
CA VAL A 10 2.11 8.57 -8.07
C VAL A 10 1.11 8.45 -6.94
N GLU A 11 0.83 9.55 -6.25
CA GLU A 11 -0.10 9.57 -5.13
C GLU A 11 -1.21 10.57 -5.40
N SER A 12 -2.43 10.22 -5.04
CA SER A 12 -3.59 11.08 -5.23
C SER A 12 -4.64 10.87 -4.15
N ILE A 13 -5.49 11.87 -3.97
CA ILE A 13 -6.67 11.76 -3.11
C ILE A 13 -7.86 11.16 -3.87
N ASN A 14 -7.71 10.91 -5.16
CA ASN A 14 -8.73 10.30 -6.01
C ASN A 14 -8.18 9.04 -6.67
N PRO A 15 -9.03 8.08 -7.03
CA PRO A 15 -8.56 6.92 -7.78
C PRO A 15 -7.77 7.33 -9.00
N LEU A 16 -6.65 6.65 -9.24
CA LEU A 16 -5.82 6.93 -10.40
C LEU A 16 -6.50 6.41 -11.66
N PRO A 17 -6.39 7.13 -12.80
CA PRO A 17 -6.97 6.66 -14.06
C PRO A 17 -6.33 5.35 -14.51
N ASP A 18 -7.13 4.44 -15.06
CA ASP A 18 -6.62 3.20 -15.64
C ASP A 18 -5.60 3.44 -16.74
N GLU A 19 -5.70 4.57 -17.43
CA GLU A 19 -4.76 4.94 -18.48
C GLU A 19 -3.31 5.03 -17.99
N MET A 20 -3.11 5.43 -16.76
CA MET A 20 -1.77 5.50 -16.16
C MET A 20 -1.11 4.13 -16.11
N ARG A 21 -1.84 3.13 -15.62
CA ARG A 21 -1.35 1.76 -15.58
C ARG A 21 -1.15 1.20 -16.97
N ALA A 22 -2.12 1.43 -17.86
CA ALA A 22 -2.03 0.95 -19.24
C ALA A 22 -0.80 1.52 -19.94
N ALA A 23 -0.52 2.82 -19.76
CA ALA A 23 0.65 3.45 -20.35
C ALA A 23 1.96 2.84 -19.82
N ALA A 24 2.03 2.54 -18.52
CA ALA A 24 3.19 1.89 -17.94
C ALA A 24 3.39 0.48 -18.48
N GLU A 25 2.31 -0.28 -18.58
CA GLU A 25 2.36 -1.66 -19.08
C GLU A 25 2.78 -1.71 -20.56
N ARG A 26 2.33 -0.76 -21.37
CA ARG A 26 2.76 -0.65 -22.76
C ARG A 26 4.26 -0.45 -22.90
N ARG A 27 4.90 0.11 -21.89
CA ARG A 27 6.35 0.32 -21.87
C ARG A 27 7.10 -0.79 -21.15
N GLY A 28 6.42 -1.86 -20.79
CA GLY A 28 7.03 -3.01 -20.13
C GLY A 28 7.33 -2.81 -18.67
N LEU A 29 6.75 -1.80 -18.02
CA LEU A 29 6.95 -1.58 -16.59
C LEU A 29 6.10 -2.52 -15.76
N ALA A 30 6.64 -2.92 -14.61
CA ALA A 30 5.86 -3.54 -13.56
C ALA A 30 5.05 -2.47 -12.85
N THR A 31 3.83 -2.80 -12.47
CA THR A 31 2.93 -1.88 -11.78
C THR A 31 2.30 -2.54 -10.56
N ALA A 32 2.00 -1.72 -9.56
CA ALA A 32 1.19 -2.15 -8.42
C ALA A 32 0.40 -0.94 -7.91
N ALA A 33 -0.68 -1.19 -7.21
CA ALA A 33 -1.51 -0.14 -6.66
C ALA A 33 -1.70 -0.33 -5.16
N ILE A 34 -1.87 0.79 -4.46
CA ILE A 34 -2.13 0.82 -3.03
C ILE A 34 -3.32 1.74 -2.81
N VAL A 35 -4.22 1.36 -1.91
CA VAL A 35 -5.23 2.26 -1.37
C VAL A 35 -5.10 2.24 0.15
N SER A 36 -5.07 3.40 0.79
CA SER A 36 -4.92 3.45 2.24
C SER A 36 -5.80 4.52 2.86
N PHE A 37 -6.27 4.23 4.07
CA PHE A 37 -7.10 5.13 4.85
C PHE A 37 -7.10 4.68 6.30
N ARG A 38 -7.50 5.57 7.20
CA ARG A 38 -7.67 5.22 8.60
C ARG A 38 -9.09 4.73 8.84
N SER A 39 -9.21 3.72 9.67
CA SER A 39 -10.51 3.21 10.09
C SER A 39 -10.39 2.55 11.47
N VAL A 40 -11.50 2.52 12.18
CA VAL A 40 -11.59 1.70 13.38
C VAL A 40 -11.80 0.27 12.96
N VAL A 41 -10.97 -0.62 13.48
CA VAL A 41 -11.07 -2.07 13.26
C VAL A 41 -11.40 -2.75 14.57
N ALA A 42 -11.96 -3.94 14.53
CA ALA A 42 -12.45 -4.62 15.72
C ALA A 42 -12.03 -6.08 15.78
N ALA A 43 -11.75 -6.55 16.97
CA ALA A 43 -11.56 -7.96 17.29
C ALA A 43 -12.47 -8.27 18.48
N GLY A 44 -13.64 -8.87 18.21
CA GLY A 44 -14.68 -9.01 19.21
C GLY A 44 -15.17 -7.63 19.67
N GLU A 45 -15.10 -7.37 20.98
CA GLU A 45 -15.53 -6.08 21.54
C GLU A 45 -14.40 -5.06 21.64
N THR A 46 -13.17 -5.46 21.32
CA THR A 46 -12.01 -4.56 21.37
C THR A 46 -11.82 -3.89 20.02
N THR A 47 -11.62 -2.58 20.06
CA THR A 47 -11.43 -1.79 18.84
C THR A 47 -10.12 -1.02 18.89
N SER A 48 -9.61 -0.66 17.73
CA SER A 48 -8.46 0.22 17.59
C SER A 48 -8.53 0.97 16.28
N LEU A 49 -8.00 2.17 16.26
CA LEU A 49 -7.74 2.87 15.01
C LEU A 49 -6.58 2.15 14.30
N ALA A 50 -6.69 1.99 13.00
CA ALA A 50 -5.69 1.35 12.17
C ALA A 50 -5.54 2.07 10.83
N ASN A 51 -4.34 2.01 10.26
CA ASN A 51 -4.13 2.34 8.87
C ASN A 51 -4.46 1.10 8.05
N VAL A 52 -5.57 1.13 7.32
CA VAL A 52 -5.98 0.04 6.44
C VAL A 52 -5.31 0.28 5.09
N ARG A 53 -4.55 -0.69 4.63
CA ARG A 53 -3.73 -0.56 3.44
C ARG A 53 -3.92 -1.76 2.53
N GLY A 54 -4.59 -1.54 1.39
CA GLY A 54 -4.82 -2.58 0.40
C GLY A 54 -3.79 -2.51 -0.71
N VAL A 55 -3.29 -3.66 -1.13
CA VAL A 55 -2.25 -3.76 -2.17
C VAL A 55 -2.66 -4.74 -3.24
N THR A 56 -2.18 -4.50 -4.47
CA THR A 56 -2.37 -5.42 -5.59
C THR A 56 -1.17 -6.36 -5.73
N ALA A 57 -1.36 -7.43 -6.49
CA ALA A 57 -0.30 -8.39 -6.78
C ALA A 57 0.91 -7.66 -7.38
N GLY A 58 2.10 -8.11 -6.99
CA GLY A 58 3.35 -7.49 -7.40
C GLY A 58 3.94 -6.53 -6.37
N TYR A 59 3.13 -6.03 -5.45
CA TYR A 59 3.63 -5.19 -4.37
C TYR A 59 4.53 -6.01 -3.43
N PRO A 60 5.68 -5.48 -2.99
CA PRO A 60 6.32 -4.24 -3.46
C PRO A 60 7.09 -4.51 -4.75
N LEU A 61 7.18 -3.52 -5.63
CA LEU A 61 7.93 -3.68 -6.88
C LEU A 61 9.44 -3.67 -6.65
N ARG A 62 9.89 -3.04 -5.57
CA ARG A 62 11.28 -3.01 -5.11
C ARG A 62 11.30 -3.26 -3.61
N GLY A 63 12.36 -3.91 -3.13
CA GLY A 63 12.46 -4.28 -1.72
C GLY A 63 11.60 -5.47 -1.36
N VAL A 64 11.47 -5.73 -0.07
CA VAL A 64 10.72 -6.88 0.44
C VAL A 64 9.84 -6.47 1.60
N VAL A 65 8.73 -7.20 1.76
CA VAL A 65 7.91 -7.16 2.96
C VAL A 65 8.37 -8.30 3.86
N GLN A 66 8.52 -8.05 5.15
CA GLN A 66 8.82 -9.12 6.10
C GLN A 66 7.63 -9.39 7.00
N VAL A 67 7.40 -10.65 7.25
CA VAL A 67 6.27 -11.15 8.04
C VAL A 67 6.77 -12.20 9.02
N ALA A 68 5.95 -12.51 10.02
CA ALA A 68 6.21 -13.64 10.92
C ALA A 68 4.93 -14.44 11.12
N ASP A 69 5.09 -15.71 11.51
CA ASP A 69 3.94 -16.59 11.70
C ASP A 69 3.25 -16.40 13.05
N ARG A 70 3.85 -15.64 13.95
CA ARG A 70 3.30 -15.33 15.27
C ARG A 70 3.99 -14.11 15.85
N LEU A 71 3.38 -13.52 16.88
CA LEU A 71 4.01 -12.43 17.63
C LEU A 71 5.36 -12.87 18.17
N ALA A 72 6.35 -11.98 18.05
CA ALA A 72 7.73 -12.25 18.44
C ALA A 72 8.35 -13.45 17.70
N GLY A 73 7.77 -13.86 16.58
CA GLY A 73 8.33 -14.88 15.72
C GLY A 73 9.51 -14.36 14.91
N VAL A 74 10.19 -15.27 14.21
CA VAL A 74 11.32 -14.91 13.35
C VAL A 74 10.80 -14.28 12.07
N PRO A 75 11.19 -13.03 11.74
CA PRO A 75 10.79 -12.41 10.48
C PRO A 75 11.37 -13.16 9.29
N GLU A 76 10.56 -13.27 8.23
CA GLU A 76 10.97 -13.84 6.97
C GLU A 76 10.41 -13.00 5.82
N ASN A 77 11.03 -13.09 4.66
CA ASN A 77 10.55 -12.39 3.49
C ASN A 77 9.23 -12.99 3.03
N ALA A 78 8.23 -12.14 2.86
CA ALA A 78 6.93 -12.58 2.38
C ALA A 78 7.01 -12.95 0.91
N VAL A 79 6.20 -13.92 0.51
CA VAL A 79 5.96 -14.26 -0.89
C VAL A 79 4.56 -13.75 -1.22
N GLY A 80 4.48 -12.86 -2.23
CA GLY A 80 3.20 -12.31 -2.65
C GLY A 80 2.61 -11.29 -1.68
N ILE A 81 1.31 -11.18 -1.71
CA ILE A 81 0.50 -10.26 -0.90
C ILE A 81 -0.51 -11.06 -0.08
N PRO A 82 -1.19 -10.43 0.88
CA PRO A 82 -2.26 -11.13 1.59
C PRO A 82 -3.30 -11.70 0.63
N ALA A 83 -3.69 -12.93 0.85
CA ALA A 83 -4.76 -13.55 0.08
C ALA A 83 -6.10 -12.90 0.41
N ARG A 84 -7.09 -13.05 -0.47
CA ARG A 84 -8.45 -12.63 -0.17
C ARG A 84 -8.90 -13.31 1.12
N GLY A 85 -9.49 -12.54 2.01
CA GLY A 85 -9.96 -13.04 3.30
C GLY A 85 -8.90 -13.04 4.41
N GLU A 86 -7.67 -12.64 4.11
CA GLU A 86 -6.57 -12.63 5.07
C GLU A 86 -5.94 -11.26 5.19
N VAL A 87 -5.36 -10.99 6.35
CA VAL A 87 -4.61 -9.76 6.60
C VAL A 87 -3.28 -10.07 7.26
N TRP A 88 -2.33 -9.15 7.09
CA TRP A 88 -1.07 -9.13 7.84
C TRP A 88 -1.10 -7.89 8.71
N ALA A 89 -1.05 -8.07 10.02
CA ALA A 89 -1.22 -6.98 10.98
C ALA A 89 0.08 -6.70 11.72
N GLU A 90 0.39 -5.41 11.89
CA GLU A 90 1.54 -5.02 12.70
C GLU A 90 1.36 -5.49 14.15
N PRO A 91 2.46 -5.92 14.81
CA PRO A 91 2.39 -6.37 16.21
C PRO A 91 1.73 -5.36 17.14
N SER A 92 1.94 -4.07 16.89
CA SER A 92 1.34 -3.02 17.72
C SER A 92 -0.19 -2.99 17.60
N LEU A 93 -0.75 -3.31 16.42
CA LEU A 93 -2.20 -3.42 16.27
C LEU A 93 -2.71 -4.64 17.03
N MET A 94 -2.03 -5.76 16.88
CA MET A 94 -2.41 -6.99 17.57
C MET A 94 -2.38 -6.82 19.08
N ALA A 95 -1.39 -6.10 19.59
CA ALA A 95 -1.31 -5.80 21.02
C ALA A 95 -2.48 -4.95 21.49
N ARG A 96 -2.86 -3.93 20.73
CA ARG A 96 -4.01 -3.07 21.06
C ARG A 96 -5.31 -3.87 21.09
N LEU A 97 -5.45 -4.86 20.22
CA LEU A 97 -6.67 -5.65 20.10
C LEU A 97 -6.65 -6.91 20.98
N GLY A 98 -5.50 -7.25 21.56
CA GLY A 98 -5.35 -8.49 22.30
C GLY A 98 -5.49 -9.71 21.39
N SER A 99 -5.08 -9.60 20.14
CA SER A 99 -5.29 -10.65 19.13
C SER A 99 -4.01 -11.40 18.81
N ALA A 100 -4.20 -12.63 18.31
CA ALA A 100 -3.11 -13.50 17.87
C ALA A 100 -3.32 -13.90 16.40
N VAL A 101 -2.24 -14.35 15.77
CA VAL A 101 -2.33 -14.94 14.43
C VAL A 101 -3.28 -16.13 14.46
N GLY A 102 -4.16 -16.20 13.47
CA GLY A 102 -5.23 -17.19 13.38
C GLY A 102 -6.58 -16.64 13.79
N GLU A 103 -6.63 -15.56 14.54
CA GLU A 103 -7.88 -14.93 14.96
C GLU A 103 -8.43 -14.00 13.90
N GLN A 104 -9.66 -13.58 14.07
CA GLN A 104 -10.37 -12.76 13.09
C GLN A 104 -10.36 -11.29 13.46
N LEU A 105 -10.34 -10.46 12.44
CA LEU A 105 -10.38 -9.01 12.53
C LEU A 105 -11.54 -8.51 11.67
N GLU A 106 -12.34 -7.59 12.20
CA GLU A 106 -13.41 -6.97 11.45
C GLU A 106 -12.97 -5.63 10.89
N ILE A 107 -13.08 -5.49 9.58
CA ILE A 107 -12.76 -4.26 8.85
C ILE A 107 -13.97 -3.92 7.99
N GLY A 108 -14.68 -2.84 8.35
CA GLY A 108 -15.95 -2.55 7.71
C GLY A 108 -16.91 -3.71 7.87
N ARG A 109 -17.49 -4.15 6.77
CA ARG A 109 -18.42 -5.30 6.78
C ARG A 109 -17.70 -6.66 6.65
N LEU A 110 -16.37 -6.64 6.55
CA LEU A 110 -15.62 -7.88 6.33
C LEU A 110 -15.09 -8.44 7.64
N ARG A 111 -15.02 -9.77 7.68
CA ARG A 111 -14.35 -10.51 8.74
C ARG A 111 -13.20 -11.26 8.12
N LEU A 112 -11.97 -10.90 8.54
CA LEU A 112 -10.75 -11.33 7.88
C LEU A 112 -9.84 -12.04 8.90
N LYS A 113 -9.13 -13.06 8.44
CA LYS A 113 -8.21 -13.80 9.30
C LYS A 113 -6.86 -13.11 9.36
N ILE A 114 -6.33 -12.94 10.57
CA ILE A 114 -4.96 -12.50 10.74
C ILE A 114 -4.05 -13.70 10.42
N ALA A 115 -3.46 -13.68 9.22
CA ALA A 115 -2.66 -14.80 8.75
C ALA A 115 -1.20 -14.71 9.19
N ARG A 116 -0.68 -13.48 9.32
CA ARG A 116 0.71 -13.23 9.68
C ARG A 116 0.83 -11.89 10.39
N THR A 117 1.94 -11.69 11.10
CA THR A 117 2.31 -10.36 11.57
C THR A 117 3.04 -9.63 10.45
N LEU A 118 2.85 -8.33 10.36
CA LEU A 118 3.57 -7.47 9.42
C LEU A 118 4.75 -6.84 10.17
N GLU A 119 5.96 -7.33 9.88
CA GLU A 119 7.16 -6.92 10.59
C GLU A 119 7.88 -5.76 9.93
N PHE A 120 7.87 -5.72 8.61
CA PHE A 120 8.56 -4.69 7.84
C PHE A 120 7.93 -4.56 6.46
N ARG A 121 7.88 -3.32 5.96
CA ARG A 121 7.57 -3.02 4.57
C ARG A 121 8.52 -1.92 4.07
N PRO A 122 8.94 -1.95 2.79
CA PRO A 122 9.98 -1.04 2.32
C PRO A 122 9.58 0.43 2.28
N ASP A 123 8.29 0.71 2.24
CA ASP A 123 7.77 2.07 2.11
C ASP A 123 7.22 2.64 3.41
N GLU A 124 7.63 2.11 4.58
CA GLU A 124 7.14 2.65 5.85
C GLU A 124 8.00 3.78 6.40
N GLY A 125 9.29 3.77 6.07
CA GLY A 125 10.32 4.49 6.83
C GLY A 125 10.24 6.00 6.78
N TRP A 126 9.52 6.58 5.85
CA TRP A 126 9.51 8.02 5.76
C TRP A 126 8.20 8.65 6.27
N ARG A 127 7.32 7.81 6.79
CA ARG A 127 6.11 8.29 7.45
C ARG A 127 6.27 8.17 8.95
N LEU A 128 7.18 8.98 9.49
CA LEU A 128 7.47 8.98 10.92
C LEU A 128 6.26 9.36 11.78
N MET A 129 5.23 9.91 11.16
CA MET A 129 4.04 10.41 11.86
C MET A 129 2.83 9.50 11.69
N GLN A 130 3.04 8.22 11.42
CA GLN A 130 1.93 7.28 11.44
C GLN A 130 1.42 7.10 12.86
N LEU A 131 0.26 7.67 13.14
CA LEU A 131 -0.34 7.66 14.47
C LEU A 131 -1.08 6.37 14.77
N ALA A 132 -1.29 5.53 13.77
CA ALA A 132 -2.02 4.28 13.93
C ALA A 132 -1.25 3.13 13.30
N PRO A 133 -1.31 1.93 13.90
CA PRO A 133 -0.65 0.76 13.32
C PRO A 133 -1.32 0.32 12.03
N THR A 134 -0.54 -0.31 11.16
CA THR A 134 -0.98 -0.74 9.83
C THR A 134 -1.48 -2.17 9.82
N VAL A 135 -2.55 -2.39 9.07
CA VAL A 135 -2.99 -3.70 8.63
C VAL A 135 -2.98 -3.73 7.10
N LEU A 136 -2.28 -4.72 6.57
CA LEU A 136 -2.11 -4.90 5.12
C LEU A 136 -3.05 -5.98 4.64
N LEU A 137 -3.79 -5.71 3.57
CA LEU A 137 -4.73 -6.66 3.00
C LEU A 137 -4.79 -6.56 1.49
N ASN A 138 -5.51 -7.47 0.88
CA ASN A 138 -5.72 -7.51 -0.55
C ASN A 138 -6.54 -6.29 -0.97
N TYR A 139 -6.12 -5.63 -2.04
CA TYR A 139 -6.80 -4.43 -2.57
C TYR A 139 -8.29 -4.69 -2.82
N ASP A 140 -8.64 -5.86 -3.35
CA ASP A 140 -10.03 -6.20 -3.63
C ASP A 140 -10.87 -6.34 -2.36
N ASP A 141 -10.26 -6.75 -1.25
CA ASP A 141 -10.96 -6.79 0.03
C ASP A 141 -11.25 -5.38 0.54
N VAL A 142 -10.33 -4.42 0.31
CA VAL A 142 -10.63 -3.02 0.65
C VAL A 142 -11.84 -2.53 -0.13
N LEU A 143 -11.91 -2.82 -1.42
CA LEU A 143 -13.07 -2.44 -2.24
C LEU A 143 -14.36 -3.08 -1.72
N ALA A 144 -14.28 -4.30 -1.22
CA ALA A 144 -15.42 -5.04 -0.71
C ALA A 144 -15.83 -4.64 0.72
N SER A 145 -14.98 -3.90 1.43
CA SER A 145 -15.21 -3.58 2.85
C SER A 145 -16.36 -2.61 3.10
N GLY A 146 -16.75 -1.86 2.09
CA GLY A 146 -17.76 -0.82 2.22
C GLY A 146 -17.24 0.50 2.82
N LEU A 147 -15.93 0.60 3.08
CA LEU A 147 -15.34 1.77 3.74
C LEU A 147 -14.94 2.88 2.77
N LEU A 148 -14.91 2.61 1.46
CA LEU A 148 -14.59 3.62 0.44
C LEU A 148 -15.88 4.22 -0.15
N ALA A 149 -16.78 4.69 0.72
CA ALA A 149 -17.99 5.36 0.29
C ALA A 149 -17.69 6.75 -0.26
N PRO A 150 -18.59 7.34 -1.06
CA PRO A 150 -18.42 8.72 -1.50
C PRO A 150 -18.17 9.67 -0.31
N GLY A 151 -17.15 10.51 -0.45
CA GLY A 151 -16.75 11.43 0.62
C GLY A 151 -15.73 10.86 1.59
N SER A 152 -15.36 9.57 1.49
CA SER A 152 -14.31 9.00 2.31
C SER A 152 -12.95 9.61 1.93
N ILE A 153 -12.09 9.79 2.95
CA ILE A 153 -10.74 10.30 2.74
C ILE A 153 -9.81 9.10 2.61
N ALA A 154 -9.26 8.91 1.40
CA ALA A 154 -8.33 7.83 1.12
C ALA A 154 -7.19 8.35 0.25
N GLN A 155 -6.05 7.66 0.30
CA GLN A 155 -4.94 7.87 -0.61
C GLN A 155 -4.90 6.72 -1.61
N TYR A 156 -4.68 7.08 -2.86
CA TYR A 156 -4.51 6.12 -3.96
C TYR A 156 -3.11 6.27 -4.50
N VAL A 157 -2.39 5.17 -4.62
CA VAL A 157 -0.99 5.17 -5.02
C VAL A 157 -0.78 4.20 -6.16
N GLY A 158 -0.08 4.66 -7.20
CA GLY A 158 0.43 3.80 -8.26
C GLY A 158 1.94 3.67 -8.11
N LEU A 159 2.44 2.46 -8.20
CA LEU A 159 3.86 2.15 -8.14
C LEU A 159 4.30 1.63 -9.51
N PHE A 160 5.48 2.06 -9.96
CA PHE A 160 6.01 1.71 -11.27
C PHE A 160 7.50 1.39 -11.16
N ALA A 161 7.95 0.34 -11.81
CA ALA A 161 9.34 -0.06 -11.79
C ALA A 161 9.73 -0.78 -13.08
N GLY A 162 10.98 -0.64 -13.47
CA GLY A 162 11.52 -1.32 -14.66
C GLY A 162 12.87 -0.77 -15.07
N ASP A 163 13.23 -1.01 -16.33
CA ASP A 163 14.47 -0.50 -16.88
C ASP A 163 14.50 1.01 -16.88
N THR A 164 15.68 1.58 -16.64
CA THR A 164 15.86 3.04 -16.55
C THR A 164 15.28 3.78 -17.77
N ALA A 165 15.55 3.27 -18.98
CA ALA A 165 15.04 3.92 -20.19
C ALA A 165 13.51 3.86 -20.28
N ALA A 166 12.91 2.75 -19.89
CA ALA A 166 11.45 2.61 -19.90
C ALA A 166 10.80 3.51 -18.83
N VAL A 167 11.40 3.60 -17.65
CA VAL A 167 10.91 4.47 -16.58
C VAL A 167 11.00 5.92 -17.02
N GLU A 168 12.12 6.32 -17.65
CA GLU A 168 12.31 7.67 -18.15
C GLU A 168 11.25 8.04 -19.18
N ALA A 169 10.99 7.15 -20.13
CA ALA A 169 9.98 7.38 -21.17
C ALA A 169 8.58 7.49 -20.56
N PHE A 170 8.27 6.62 -19.61
CA PHE A 170 6.98 6.67 -18.91
C PHE A 170 6.85 7.98 -18.11
N ARG A 171 7.92 8.40 -17.44
CA ARG A 171 7.91 9.66 -16.68
C ARG A 171 7.54 10.83 -17.58
N GLY A 172 8.07 10.84 -18.81
CA GLY A 172 7.70 11.86 -19.80
C GLY A 172 6.23 11.79 -20.19
N GLU A 173 5.71 10.60 -20.41
CA GLU A 173 4.30 10.41 -20.75
C GLU A 173 3.37 10.79 -19.60
N LEU A 174 3.79 10.58 -18.36
CA LEU A 174 3.01 10.94 -17.18
C LEU A 174 2.63 12.41 -17.15
N GLU A 175 3.46 13.30 -17.71
CA GLU A 175 3.17 14.74 -17.72
C GLU A 175 1.78 15.05 -18.27
N SER A 176 1.35 14.30 -19.29
CA SER A 176 0.03 14.52 -19.92
C SER A 176 -1.10 13.78 -19.21
N LEU A 177 -0.78 12.88 -18.26
CA LEU A 177 -1.77 12.06 -17.57
C LEU A 177 -2.04 12.55 -16.14
N LEU A 178 -1.13 13.35 -15.59
CA LEU A 178 -1.27 13.85 -14.23
C LEU A 178 -2.36 14.91 -14.11
N ARG A 179 -3.09 14.82 -13.01
CA ARG A 179 -4.12 15.80 -12.64
C ARG A 179 -3.55 16.74 -11.58
N PRO A 180 -4.17 17.91 -11.34
CA PRO A 180 -3.65 18.87 -10.33
C PRO A 180 -3.45 18.27 -8.94
N GLN A 181 -4.28 17.31 -8.54
CA GLN A 181 -4.20 16.68 -7.23
C GLN A 181 -3.19 15.52 -7.16
N ASP A 182 -2.58 15.15 -8.28
CA ASP A 182 -1.65 14.02 -8.34
C ASP A 182 -0.22 14.48 -8.09
N ASP A 183 0.50 13.76 -7.23
CA ASP A 183 1.90 14.01 -6.93
C ASP A 183 2.76 12.86 -7.43
N VAL A 184 3.92 13.17 -7.99
CA VAL A 184 4.89 12.19 -8.47
C VAL A 184 6.14 12.24 -7.64
N GLU A 185 6.64 11.07 -7.24
CA GLU A 185 7.92 10.93 -6.59
C GLU A 185 8.80 10.00 -7.43
N ASP A 186 10.02 10.45 -7.73
CA ASP A 186 10.98 9.70 -8.53
C ASP A 186 12.15 9.29 -7.63
N PHE A 187 12.36 7.99 -7.49
CA PHE A 187 13.34 7.43 -6.56
C PHE A 187 14.56 6.84 -7.26
N ARG A 188 14.71 7.08 -8.56
CA ARG A 188 15.77 6.42 -9.34
C ARG A 188 17.18 6.79 -8.89
N ASP A 189 17.34 8.00 -8.38
CA ASP A 189 18.64 8.48 -7.93
C ASP A 189 18.88 8.29 -6.43
N GLY A 190 18.01 7.52 -5.76
CA GLY A 190 18.06 7.37 -4.32
C GLY A 190 17.65 8.61 -3.55
N ARG A 191 17.31 9.69 -4.23
CA ARG A 191 16.76 10.91 -3.65
C ARG A 191 15.35 11.10 -4.14
N PRO A 192 14.38 11.21 -3.22
CA PRO A 192 13.00 11.47 -3.63
C PRO A 192 12.91 12.82 -4.32
N GLU A 193 12.32 12.82 -5.49
CA GLU A 193 12.01 14.03 -6.22
C GLU A 193 10.49 14.17 -6.20
N VAL A 194 10.02 15.18 -5.49
CA VAL A 194 8.58 15.41 -5.34
C VAL A 194 8.18 16.61 -6.17
N GLY A 195 7.17 16.42 -7.02
CA GLY A 195 6.66 17.51 -7.83
C GLY A 195 5.16 17.39 -7.98
N ALA A 196 4.46 18.53 -7.91
CA ALA A 196 3.04 18.57 -8.19
C ALA A 196 2.81 18.54 -9.71
N ALA A 197 1.67 17.99 -10.13
CA ALA A 197 1.31 17.89 -11.54
C ALA A 197 1.22 19.25 -12.23
N VAL A 198 0.94 20.29 -11.47
CA VAL A 198 0.80 21.67 -12.01
C VAL A 198 2.07 22.46 -11.90
N ALA A 199 3.14 21.90 -11.42
CA ALA A 199 4.44 22.57 -11.42
C ALA A 199 4.95 22.61 -12.86
N ASN A 200 5.41 23.79 -13.36
CA ASN A 200 5.84 23.94 -14.73
C ASN A 200 6.90 24.98 -14.92
#